data_c1a8da321789de8e0514bec91c43f870
#
_entry.id   c1a8da321789de8e0514bec91c43f870
#
_cell.length_a   1.000
_cell.length_b   1.000
_cell.length_c   1.000
_cell.angle_alpha   90.00
_cell.angle_beta   90.00
_cell.angle_gamma   90.00
#
_symmetry.space_group_name_H-M   'P 1'
#
loop_
_entity.id
_entity.type
_entity.pdbx_description
1 polymer ?
#
loop_
_entity_poly.entity_id
_entity_poly.type
_entity_poly.pdbx_seq_one_letter_code
_entity_poly.pdbx_strand_id
1 'polypeptide(L)'
;MAIARALISGPQVIFADEPTGMLDTASGRQVLSLLRSMAGQHRQTVIMVSHDPVAASCADRVVFLTDGRMCGELRDPTPQSVAARMTGLEADLAGQP
;
A
#
# COMPACT_ATOMS: atom_id res chain seq x y z
N MET A 1 5.56 2.81 16.42
CA MET A 1 5.18 2.77 15.00
C MET A 1 5.41 4.13 14.35
N ALA A 2 5.85 4.13 13.13
CA ALA A 2 6.12 5.36 12.37
C ALA A 2 4.88 6.25 12.25
N ILE A 3 3.68 5.66 12.15
CA ILE A 3 2.42 6.39 12.02
C ILE A 3 2.17 7.30 13.22
N ALA A 4 2.38 6.81 14.43
CA ALA A 4 2.15 7.60 15.63
C ALA A 4 3.09 8.80 15.70
N ARG A 5 4.36 8.62 15.33
CA ARG A 5 5.31 9.73 15.26
C ARG A 5 4.89 10.76 14.23
N ALA A 6 4.42 10.29 13.08
CA ALA A 6 4.00 11.17 12.00
C ALA A 6 2.84 12.06 12.45
N LEU A 7 1.87 11.50 13.18
CA LEU A 7 0.74 12.28 13.69
C LEU A 7 1.16 13.35 14.68
N ILE A 8 2.09 13.03 15.58
CA ILE A 8 2.55 13.96 16.61
C ILE A 8 3.29 15.14 15.98
N SER A 9 4.11 14.89 14.99
CA SER A 9 4.88 15.94 14.32
C SER A 9 4.08 16.75 13.31
N GLY A 10 2.86 16.31 12.97
CA GLY A 10 2.01 16.98 12.00
C GLY A 10 2.58 16.99 10.59
N PRO A 11 3.23 15.92 10.11
CA PRO A 11 3.82 15.92 8.78
C PRO A 11 2.73 15.91 7.72
N GLN A 12 3.09 16.36 6.51
CA GLN A 12 2.20 16.31 5.36
C GLN A 12 2.29 14.99 4.62
N VAL A 13 3.32 14.18 4.89
CA VAL A 13 3.52 12.88 4.28
C VAL A 13 3.72 11.84 5.38
N ILE A 14 2.94 10.78 5.31
CA ILE A 14 3.04 9.63 6.22
C ILE A 14 3.56 8.45 5.42
N PHE A 15 4.61 7.79 5.93
CA PHE A 15 5.16 6.59 5.32
C PHE A 15 4.85 5.38 6.20
N ALA A 16 4.22 4.35 5.64
CA ALA A 16 3.90 3.12 6.33
C ALA A 16 4.48 1.93 5.57
N ASP A 17 5.37 1.19 6.22
CA ASP A 17 6.04 0.04 5.62
C ASP A 17 5.42 -1.24 6.16
N GLU A 18 4.72 -1.99 5.30
CA GLU A 18 4.02 -3.23 5.63
C GLU A 18 3.17 -3.09 6.90
N PRO A 19 2.24 -2.09 6.94
CA PRO A 19 1.57 -1.74 8.19
C PRO A 19 0.66 -2.85 8.73
N THR A 20 0.28 -3.83 7.91
CA THR A 20 -0.59 -4.94 8.31
C THR A 20 0.14 -6.28 8.39
N GLY A 21 1.45 -6.31 8.15
CA GLY A 21 2.21 -7.55 7.96
C GLY A 21 2.19 -8.50 9.14
N MET A 22 2.16 -7.99 10.37
CA MET A 22 2.19 -8.81 11.60
C MET A 22 0.85 -8.85 12.32
N LEU A 23 -0.21 -8.34 11.70
CA LEU A 23 -1.51 -8.20 12.34
C LEU A 23 -2.49 -9.23 11.81
N ASP A 24 -3.46 -9.60 12.65
CA ASP A 24 -4.60 -10.39 12.19
C ASP A 24 -5.50 -9.53 11.26
N THR A 25 -6.49 -10.18 10.64
CA THR A 25 -7.35 -9.52 9.66
C THR A 25 -8.11 -8.33 10.25
N ALA A 26 -8.64 -8.47 11.46
CA ALA A 26 -9.42 -7.40 12.08
C ALA A 26 -8.54 -6.21 12.44
N SER A 27 -7.39 -6.45 13.05
CA SER A 27 -6.45 -5.40 13.40
C SER A 27 -5.87 -4.73 12.16
N GLY A 28 -5.59 -5.51 11.12
CA GLY A 28 -5.12 -4.99 9.84
C GLY A 28 -6.13 -4.03 9.22
N ARG A 29 -7.42 -4.37 9.24
CA ARG A 29 -8.47 -3.48 8.73
C ARG A 29 -8.54 -2.18 9.51
N GLN A 30 -8.35 -2.22 10.82
CA GLN A 30 -8.33 -1.02 11.65
C GLN A 30 -7.19 -0.08 11.26
N VAL A 31 -6.00 -0.62 11.02
CA VAL A 31 -4.85 0.16 10.58
C VAL A 31 -5.11 0.78 9.21
N LEU A 32 -5.64 0.01 8.27
CA LEU A 32 -5.94 0.52 6.93
C LEU A 32 -7.01 1.61 6.97
N SER A 33 -8.05 1.45 7.81
CA SER A 33 -9.07 2.47 7.99
C SER A 33 -8.48 3.76 8.55
N LEU A 34 -7.55 3.66 9.50
CA LEU A 34 -6.87 4.81 10.06
C LEU A 34 -6.06 5.55 8.99
N LEU A 35 -5.29 4.81 8.19
CA LEU A 35 -4.50 5.40 7.12
C LEU A 35 -5.39 6.08 6.08
N ARG A 36 -6.50 5.45 5.73
CA ARG A 36 -7.46 6.03 4.79
C ARG A 36 -8.09 7.31 5.33
N SER A 37 -8.41 7.33 6.62
CA SER A 37 -8.95 8.51 7.29
C SER A 37 -7.95 9.68 7.26
N MET A 38 -6.67 9.40 7.49
CA MET A 38 -5.64 10.43 7.43
C MET A 38 -5.54 11.06 6.04
N ALA A 39 -5.60 10.23 4.99
CA ALA A 39 -5.54 10.72 3.63
C ALA A 39 -6.77 11.55 3.27
N GLY A 40 -7.96 11.11 3.69
CA GLY A 40 -9.22 11.78 3.36
C GLY A 40 -9.52 12.98 4.25
N GLN A 41 -9.66 12.74 5.55
CA GLN A 41 -10.12 13.76 6.50
C GLN A 41 -9.04 14.77 6.86
N HIS A 42 -7.82 14.31 6.98
CA HIS A 42 -6.71 15.17 7.39
C HIS A 42 -5.87 15.68 6.23
N ARG A 43 -6.25 15.33 5.01
CA ARG A 43 -5.60 15.78 3.77
C ARG A 43 -4.09 15.53 3.77
N GLN A 44 -3.68 14.42 4.35
CA GLN A 44 -2.28 14.03 4.37
C GLN A 44 -2.00 13.07 3.22
N THR A 45 -0.78 13.10 2.71
CA THR A 45 -0.34 12.11 1.73
C THR A 45 0.16 10.90 2.48
N VAL A 46 -0.39 9.73 2.16
CA VAL A 46 0.04 8.47 2.77
C VAL A 46 0.72 7.63 1.68
N ILE A 47 1.95 7.24 1.95
CA ILE A 47 2.70 6.32 1.09
C ILE A 47 2.83 5.01 1.86
N MET A 48 2.32 3.92 1.30
CA MET A 48 2.34 2.62 1.94
C MET A 48 3.07 1.62 1.05
N VAL A 49 3.98 0.86 1.66
CA VAL A 49 4.63 -0.27 0.99
C VAL A 49 3.98 -1.55 1.49
N SER A 50 3.50 -2.38 0.58
CA SER A 50 2.84 -3.62 0.96
C SER A 50 2.94 -4.67 -0.14
N HIS A 51 2.97 -5.94 0.26
CA HIS A 51 2.85 -7.10 -0.62
C HIS A 51 1.43 -7.69 -0.60
N ASP A 52 0.54 -7.10 0.19
CA ASP A 52 -0.84 -7.58 0.34
C ASP A 52 -1.76 -6.83 -0.61
N PRO A 53 -2.40 -7.53 -1.58
CA PRO A 53 -3.32 -6.89 -2.52
C PRO A 53 -4.50 -6.18 -1.85
N VAL A 54 -4.99 -6.72 -0.73
CA VAL A 54 -6.11 -6.10 -0.01
C VAL A 54 -5.66 -4.77 0.59
N ALA A 55 -4.49 -4.73 1.22
CA ALA A 55 -3.95 -3.51 1.78
C ALA A 55 -3.70 -2.47 0.67
N ALA A 56 -3.06 -2.89 -0.41
CA ALA A 56 -2.74 -1.99 -1.52
C ALA A 56 -3.99 -1.40 -2.16
N SER A 57 -5.09 -2.18 -2.22
CA SER A 57 -6.33 -1.71 -2.84
C SER A 57 -7.02 -0.61 -2.06
N CYS A 58 -6.62 -0.33 -0.83
CA CYS A 58 -7.14 0.79 -0.05
C CYS A 58 -6.59 2.15 -0.51
N ALA A 59 -5.57 2.15 -1.34
CA ALA A 59 -4.97 3.37 -1.87
C ALA A 59 -5.76 3.92 -3.05
N ASP A 60 -5.55 5.18 -3.36
CA ASP A 60 -6.11 5.79 -4.58
C ASP A 60 -5.32 5.35 -5.81
N ARG A 61 -4.07 5.02 -5.62
CA ARG A 61 -3.15 4.67 -6.70
C ARG A 61 -2.14 3.65 -6.19
N VAL A 62 -1.88 2.64 -6.99
CA VAL A 62 -0.87 1.62 -6.70
C VAL A 62 0.23 1.71 -7.74
N VAL A 63 1.48 1.74 -7.29
CA VAL A 63 2.66 1.70 -8.15
C VAL A 63 3.38 0.39 -7.90
N PHE A 64 3.70 -0.33 -8.97
CA PHE A 64 4.41 -1.60 -8.89
C PHE A 64 5.89 -1.36 -9.13
N LEU A 65 6.71 -1.88 -8.21
CA LEU A 65 8.16 -1.74 -8.27
C LEU A 65 8.81 -3.11 -8.39
N THR A 66 9.80 -3.21 -9.26
CA THR A 66 10.65 -4.39 -9.41
C THR A 66 12.09 -3.89 -9.54
N ASP A 67 12.98 -4.40 -8.68
CA ASP A 67 14.40 -4.03 -8.67
C ASP A 67 14.59 -2.51 -8.59
N GLY A 68 13.76 -1.83 -7.78
CA GLY A 68 13.83 -0.39 -7.60
C GLY A 68 13.29 0.43 -8.74
N ARG A 69 12.67 -0.18 -9.74
CA ARG A 69 12.12 0.50 -10.90
C ARG A 69 10.60 0.38 -10.94
N MET A 70 9.94 1.45 -11.36
CA MET A 70 8.52 1.44 -11.56
C MET A 70 8.17 0.65 -12.81
N CYS A 71 7.37 -0.41 -12.66
CA CYS A 71 6.99 -1.29 -13.77
C CYS A 71 5.50 -1.31 -14.04
N GLY A 72 4.71 -0.54 -13.31
CA GLY A 72 3.28 -0.45 -13.58
C GLY A 72 2.58 0.43 -12.58
N GLU A 73 1.35 0.83 -12.92
CA GLU A 73 0.51 1.68 -12.09
C GLU A 73 -0.94 1.28 -12.29
N LEU A 74 -1.72 1.31 -11.20
CA LEU A 74 -3.17 1.17 -11.22
C LEU A 74 -3.80 2.34 -10.48
N ARG A 75 -4.83 2.93 -11.09
CA ARG A 75 -5.71 3.89 -10.44
C ARG A 75 -7.01 3.18 -10.07
N ASP A 76 -7.61 3.61 -8.96
CA ASP A 76 -8.83 2.98 -8.43
C ASP A 76 -8.67 1.47 -8.31
N PRO A 77 -7.63 1.00 -7.60
CA PRO A 77 -7.33 -0.43 -7.54
C PRO A 77 -8.40 -1.20 -6.77
N THR A 78 -8.56 -2.48 -7.15
CA THR A 78 -9.33 -3.45 -6.39
C THR A 78 -8.38 -4.57 -5.94
N PRO A 79 -8.74 -5.35 -4.90
CA PRO A 79 -7.90 -6.48 -4.51
C PRO A 79 -7.62 -7.43 -5.69
N GLN A 80 -8.62 -7.64 -6.54
CA GLN A 80 -8.50 -8.51 -7.69
C GLN A 80 -7.55 -7.93 -8.74
N SER A 81 -7.66 -6.63 -9.04
CA SER A 81 -6.79 -6.02 -10.05
C SER A 81 -5.34 -5.96 -9.57
N VAL A 82 -5.10 -5.70 -8.29
CA VAL A 82 -3.75 -5.68 -7.72
C VAL A 82 -3.15 -7.08 -7.75
N ALA A 83 -3.92 -8.09 -7.31
CA ALA A 83 -3.46 -9.47 -7.30
C ALA A 83 -3.12 -9.96 -8.70
N ALA A 84 -3.94 -9.63 -9.69
CA ALA A 84 -3.70 -10.02 -11.08
C ALA A 84 -2.41 -9.42 -11.62
N ARG A 85 -2.15 -8.14 -11.32
CA ARG A 85 -0.92 -7.48 -11.76
C ARG A 85 0.31 -8.06 -11.06
N MET A 86 0.22 -8.35 -9.78
CA MET A 86 1.31 -8.98 -9.03
C MET A 86 1.65 -10.35 -9.59
N THR A 87 0.64 -11.16 -9.89
CA THR A 87 0.83 -12.48 -10.50
C THR A 87 1.48 -12.36 -11.87
N GLY A 88 1.04 -11.40 -12.67
CA GLY A 88 1.63 -11.16 -14.00
C GLY A 88 3.09 -10.78 -13.93
N LEU A 89 3.46 -9.92 -12.96
CA LEU A 89 4.85 -9.53 -12.78
C LEU A 89 5.73 -10.70 -12.33
N GLU A 90 5.23 -11.55 -11.45
CA GLU A 90 5.95 -12.76 -11.03
C GLU A 90 6.14 -13.72 -12.21
N ALA A 91 5.13 -13.90 -13.04
CA ALA A 91 5.21 -14.73 -14.21
C ALA A 91 6.23 -14.19 -15.21
N ASP A 92 6.26 -12.88 -15.44
CA ASP A 92 7.22 -12.24 -16.31
C ASP A 92 8.65 -12.46 -15.83
N LEU A 93 8.88 -12.30 -14.52
CA LEU A 93 10.20 -12.54 -13.95
C LEU A 93 10.61 -14.00 -14.06
N ALA A 94 9.67 -14.92 -13.80
CA ALA A 94 9.95 -16.36 -13.90
C ALA A 94 10.17 -16.81 -15.35
N GLY A 95 9.57 -16.10 -16.30
CA GLY A 95 9.71 -16.43 -17.72
C GLY A 95 10.96 -15.89 -18.37
N GLN A 96 11.75 -15.10 -17.68
CA GLN A 96 13.00 -14.56 -18.24
C GLN A 96 14.14 -15.57 -18.10
N PRO A 97 14.90 -15.80 -19.17
CA PRO A 97 16.04 -16.71 -19.11
C PRO A 97 17.17 -16.17 -18.26
#